data_24e7a1e685c854a39f5c320ee7c6c95a
#
_entry.id   24e7a1e685c854a39f5c320ee7c6c95a
#
_cell.length_a   1.000
_cell.length_b   1.000
_cell.length_c   1.000
_cell.angle_alpha   90.00
_cell.angle_beta   90.00
_cell.angle_gamma   90.00
#
_symmetry.space_group_name_H-M   'P 1'
#
loop_
_entity.id
_entity.type
_entity.pdbx_description
1 polymer ?
#
loop_
_entity_poly.entity_id
_entity_poly.type
_entity_poly.pdbx_seq_one_letter_code
_entity_poly.pdbx_strand_id
1 'polypeptide(L)'
;MKYITLIQDSMDYIEANLKTELKAIDLASNLGFSLYHYCRIFQLAVGRSVKDYIIKRRLTHAIYEISLGSKMIDVSLSYGFDTYAGFYKAFKKEYGLSPKEYMHKRVVRKPISINLIQEEHIMISKKNLEEVLLQWGITSPTIADIYINATKDRSENTWFINEDMVLKIGANIKGVTNHILISKLMAKNGLCAATPILTLEGKDYYTDGDLYYFLSNKLEGKAIKSTEFYNDNYKEQAFYHGEIIGKLHKVLKELDNHLLCKKANIYEDVTTWAIPKTNEVFDLSPTFINDYKNTMGKLIKSLPTQIIHRDPNPDNILFHNNKLVGFIDFEITEVNVRIFDPCYAATAILSDSFHEIDTTGRKRWSDIYQSIIAGYDSVAHLSEDEIKAIPYVIFSIQLIFIAYCEGIDKLKELSITNQKMLRWLIENKEILEYKR
;
A
#
# COMPACT_ATOMS: atom_id res chain seq x y z
N MET A 1 3.06 12.17 17.95
CA MET A 1 3.75 10.93 18.33
C MET A 1 3.35 10.39 19.72
N LYS A 2 3.39 11.18 20.80
CA LYS A 2 3.09 10.67 22.17
C LYS A 2 1.69 10.02 22.36
N TYR A 3 0.67 10.53 21.68
CA TYR A 3 -0.70 9.98 21.79
C TYR A 3 -0.92 8.70 20.96
N ILE A 4 -0.25 8.54 19.84
CA ILE A 4 -0.37 7.34 18.97
C ILE A 4 0.12 6.09 19.71
N THR A 5 1.25 6.19 20.41
CA THR A 5 1.77 5.08 21.23
C THR A 5 0.79 4.68 22.34
N LEU A 6 0.21 5.67 23.05
CA LEU A 6 -0.78 5.40 24.11
C LEU A 6 -2.07 4.77 23.55
N ILE A 7 -2.51 5.19 22.37
CA ILE A 7 -3.67 4.56 21.72
C ILE A 7 -3.32 3.17 21.23
N GLN A 8 -2.09 2.92 20.73
CA GLN A 8 -1.63 1.59 20.39
C GLN A 8 -1.66 0.66 21.60
N ASP A 9 -1.11 1.08 22.75
CA ASP A 9 -1.16 0.30 24.00
C ASP A 9 -2.61 -0.07 24.39
N SER A 10 -3.55 0.88 24.20
CA SER A 10 -4.97 0.63 24.44
C SER A 10 -5.57 -0.38 23.44
N MET A 11 -5.18 -0.32 22.16
CA MET A 11 -5.63 -1.27 21.15
C MET A 11 -5.08 -2.68 21.43
N ASP A 12 -3.82 -2.79 21.82
CA ASP A 12 -3.19 -4.06 22.18
C ASP A 12 -3.89 -4.69 23.40
N TYR A 13 -4.23 -3.86 24.39
CA TYR A 13 -5.03 -4.31 25.52
C TYR A 13 -6.43 -4.79 25.12
N ILE A 14 -7.11 -4.07 24.21
CA ILE A 14 -8.41 -4.48 23.65
C ILE A 14 -8.29 -5.83 22.95
N GLU A 15 -7.27 -5.99 22.07
CA GLU A 15 -7.04 -7.24 21.34
C GLU A 15 -6.83 -8.45 22.26
N ALA A 16 -6.06 -8.27 23.33
CA ALA A 16 -5.80 -9.31 24.31
C ALA A 16 -7.04 -9.69 25.14
N ASN A 17 -8.07 -8.80 25.19
CA ASN A 17 -9.22 -8.93 26.10
C ASN A 17 -10.58 -8.95 25.39
N LEU A 18 -10.65 -9.28 24.09
CA LEU A 18 -11.90 -9.22 23.30
C LEU A 18 -13.06 -10.07 23.85
N LYS A 19 -12.76 -11.14 24.58
CA LYS A 19 -13.76 -12.03 25.20
C LYS A 19 -14.22 -11.59 26.60
N THR A 20 -13.65 -10.51 27.12
CA THR A 20 -14.02 -9.96 28.43
C THR A 20 -14.90 -8.73 28.29
N GLU A 21 -15.44 -8.23 29.42
CA GLU A 21 -16.13 -6.95 29.45
C GLU A 21 -15.11 -5.81 29.27
N LEU A 22 -15.28 -4.99 28.22
CA LEU A 22 -14.42 -3.84 27.91
C LEU A 22 -15.24 -2.55 27.98
N LYS A 23 -14.90 -1.66 28.92
CA LYS A 23 -15.54 -0.34 29.07
C LYS A 23 -14.58 0.77 28.68
N ALA A 24 -15.03 1.69 27.86
CA ALA A 24 -14.20 2.84 27.43
C ALA A 24 -13.68 3.69 28.60
N ILE A 25 -14.43 3.73 29.72
CA ILE A 25 -14.02 4.46 30.91
C ILE A 25 -12.80 3.83 31.60
N ASP A 26 -12.74 2.51 31.63
CA ASP A 26 -11.62 1.78 32.23
C ASP A 26 -10.36 1.91 31.36
N LEU A 27 -10.54 1.83 30.04
CA LEU A 27 -9.46 2.06 29.08
C LEU A 27 -8.89 3.49 29.18
N ALA A 28 -9.77 4.48 29.33
CA ALA A 28 -9.37 5.87 29.54
C ALA A 28 -8.58 6.04 30.83
N SER A 29 -9.07 5.45 31.92
CA SER A 29 -8.45 5.54 33.25
C SER A 29 -7.07 4.91 33.28
N ASN A 30 -6.88 3.78 32.61
CA ASN A 30 -5.59 3.10 32.49
C ASN A 30 -4.51 3.96 31.81
N LEU A 31 -4.93 4.87 30.92
CA LEU A 31 -4.04 5.81 30.22
C LEU A 31 -3.94 7.19 30.93
N GLY A 32 -4.64 7.37 32.04
CA GLY A 32 -4.68 8.66 32.76
C GLY A 32 -5.48 9.76 32.05
N PHE A 33 -6.44 9.40 31.19
CA PHE A 33 -7.29 10.33 30.47
C PHE A 33 -8.70 10.39 31.03
N SER A 34 -9.38 11.55 30.86
CA SER A 34 -10.84 11.60 30.99
C SER A 34 -11.47 10.77 29.83
N LEU A 35 -12.65 10.21 30.10
CA LEU A 35 -13.40 9.44 29.06
C LEU A 35 -13.58 10.24 27.77
N TYR A 36 -13.93 11.51 27.86
CA TYR A 36 -14.16 12.38 26.70
C TYR A 36 -12.87 12.56 25.89
N HIS A 37 -11.77 12.86 26.58
CA HIS A 37 -10.46 13.06 25.91
C HIS A 37 -9.98 11.77 25.24
N TYR A 38 -10.07 10.63 25.96
CA TYR A 38 -9.72 9.32 25.42
C TYR A 38 -10.53 8.96 24.15
N CYS A 39 -11.87 9.05 24.24
CA CYS A 39 -12.72 8.73 23.08
C CYS A 39 -12.40 9.61 21.87
N ARG A 40 -12.10 10.90 22.10
CA ARG A 40 -11.74 11.83 21.03
C ARG A 40 -10.41 11.46 20.38
N ILE A 41 -9.33 11.25 21.16
CA ILE A 41 -8.02 10.87 20.59
C ILE A 41 -8.04 9.47 19.99
N PHE A 42 -8.78 8.53 20.58
CA PHE A 42 -8.96 7.20 20.00
C PHE A 42 -9.65 7.29 18.63
N GLN A 43 -10.74 8.03 18.53
CA GLN A 43 -11.45 8.23 17.27
C GLN A 43 -10.59 8.94 16.21
N LEU A 44 -9.77 9.91 16.60
CA LEU A 44 -8.83 10.59 15.72
C LEU A 44 -7.73 9.63 15.21
N ALA A 45 -7.19 8.80 16.10
CA ALA A 45 -6.10 7.88 15.75
C ALA A 45 -6.57 6.64 14.97
N VAL A 46 -7.77 6.14 15.29
CA VAL A 46 -8.30 4.86 14.78
C VAL A 46 -9.40 5.06 13.73
N GLY A 47 -9.95 6.27 13.60
CA GLY A 47 -11.06 6.60 12.69
C GLY A 47 -12.42 6.02 13.11
N ARG A 48 -12.51 5.37 14.29
CA ARG A 48 -13.76 4.79 14.85
C ARG A 48 -13.91 5.10 16.33
N SER A 49 -15.17 5.10 16.80
CA SER A 49 -15.38 5.10 18.24
C SER A 49 -14.80 3.83 18.88
N VAL A 50 -14.37 3.93 20.14
CA VAL A 50 -13.85 2.79 20.92
C VAL A 50 -14.82 1.59 20.87
N LYS A 51 -16.12 1.87 21.03
CA LYS A 51 -17.17 0.86 21.00
C LYS A 51 -17.27 0.14 19.64
N ASP A 52 -17.25 0.91 18.54
CA ASP A 52 -17.35 0.34 17.20
C ASP A 52 -16.08 -0.43 16.83
N TYR A 53 -14.93 0.01 17.31
CA TYR A 53 -13.66 -0.73 17.16
C TYR A 53 -13.75 -2.10 17.86
N ILE A 54 -14.12 -2.12 19.16
CA ILE A 54 -14.28 -3.38 19.92
C ILE A 54 -15.26 -4.33 19.23
N ILE A 55 -16.42 -3.83 18.78
CA ILE A 55 -17.41 -4.65 18.08
C ILE A 55 -16.81 -5.23 16.78
N LYS A 56 -16.16 -4.42 15.97
CA LYS A 56 -15.53 -4.89 14.72
C LYS A 56 -14.49 -5.98 15.00
N ARG A 57 -13.59 -5.77 15.96
CA ARG A 57 -12.57 -6.76 16.30
C ARG A 57 -13.17 -8.06 16.79
N ARG A 58 -14.20 -8.00 17.65
CA ARG A 58 -14.96 -9.16 18.10
C ARG A 58 -15.58 -9.93 16.93
N LEU A 59 -16.20 -9.24 15.98
CA LEU A 59 -16.78 -9.85 14.78
C LEU A 59 -15.73 -10.54 13.92
N THR A 60 -14.57 -9.90 13.74
CA THR A 60 -13.45 -10.43 12.94
C THR A 60 -12.87 -11.70 13.56
N HIS A 61 -12.64 -11.71 14.87
CA HIS A 61 -12.13 -12.89 15.57
C HIS A 61 -13.19 -14.01 15.66
N ALA A 62 -14.44 -13.65 15.90
CA ALA A 62 -15.53 -14.62 15.96
C ALA A 62 -15.71 -15.38 14.63
N ILE A 63 -15.73 -14.66 13.49
CA ILE A 63 -15.89 -15.33 12.19
C ILE A 63 -14.71 -16.24 11.86
N TYR A 64 -13.49 -15.90 12.31
CA TYR A 64 -12.32 -16.75 12.17
C TYR A 64 -12.47 -18.04 12.99
N GLU A 65 -12.84 -17.98 14.28
CA GLU A 65 -13.08 -19.19 15.11
C GLU A 65 -14.22 -20.06 14.54
N ILE A 66 -15.28 -19.42 14.00
CA ILE A 66 -16.37 -20.14 13.34
C ILE A 66 -15.86 -20.86 12.07
N SER A 67 -14.99 -20.22 11.30
CA SER A 67 -14.42 -20.82 10.09
C SER A 67 -13.52 -22.02 10.37
N LEU A 68 -12.99 -22.13 11.59
CA LEU A 68 -12.23 -23.28 12.06
C LEU A 68 -13.12 -24.44 12.59
N GLY A 69 -14.47 -24.29 12.50
CA GLY A 69 -15.43 -25.35 12.86
C GLY A 69 -16.12 -25.14 14.21
N SER A 70 -15.86 -24.05 14.92
CA SER A 70 -16.54 -23.74 16.17
C SER A 70 -18.01 -23.37 15.95
N LYS A 71 -18.89 -23.71 16.88
CA LYS A 71 -20.33 -23.43 16.78
C LYS A 71 -20.60 -21.92 16.85
N MET A 72 -21.37 -21.38 15.89
CA MET A 72 -21.64 -19.94 15.78
C MET A 72 -22.26 -19.34 17.05
N ILE A 73 -23.15 -20.09 17.72
CA ILE A 73 -23.82 -19.63 18.95
C ILE A 73 -22.77 -19.47 20.06
N ASP A 74 -21.98 -20.51 20.31
CA ASP A 74 -21.01 -20.53 21.39
C ASP A 74 -19.95 -19.44 21.21
N VAL A 75 -19.45 -19.29 19.98
CA VAL A 75 -18.47 -18.24 19.63
C VAL A 75 -19.08 -16.84 19.79
N SER A 76 -20.30 -16.61 19.31
CA SER A 76 -20.94 -15.28 19.44
C SER A 76 -21.09 -14.86 20.90
N LEU A 77 -21.50 -15.75 21.76
CA LEU A 77 -21.63 -15.50 23.20
C LEU A 77 -20.24 -15.27 23.84
N SER A 78 -19.22 -16.06 23.47
CA SER A 78 -17.87 -15.92 24.03
C SER A 78 -17.23 -14.57 23.68
N TYR A 79 -17.62 -13.95 22.57
CA TYR A 79 -17.18 -12.62 22.17
C TYR A 79 -18.09 -11.49 22.70
N GLY A 80 -18.94 -11.77 23.70
CA GLY A 80 -19.72 -10.78 24.44
C GLY A 80 -20.92 -10.22 23.67
N PHE A 81 -21.50 -11.00 22.75
CA PHE A 81 -22.83 -10.73 22.20
C PHE A 81 -23.89 -11.42 23.05
N ASP A 82 -24.92 -10.70 23.47
CA ASP A 82 -25.98 -11.25 24.32
C ASP A 82 -26.74 -12.38 23.65
N THR A 83 -26.85 -12.36 22.33
CA THR A 83 -27.54 -13.37 21.53
C THR A 83 -26.89 -13.57 20.19
N TYR A 84 -27.07 -14.76 19.58
CA TYR A 84 -26.69 -14.98 18.19
C TYR A 84 -27.38 -14.00 17.20
N ALA A 85 -28.63 -13.63 17.47
CA ALA A 85 -29.35 -12.67 16.63
C ALA A 85 -28.68 -11.26 16.68
N GLY A 86 -28.17 -10.86 17.85
CA GLY A 86 -27.39 -9.63 18.02
C GLY A 86 -26.08 -9.68 17.23
N PHE A 87 -25.33 -10.79 17.34
CA PHE A 87 -24.13 -11.03 16.53
C PHE A 87 -24.43 -10.98 15.02
N TYR A 88 -25.47 -11.69 14.57
CA TYR A 88 -25.85 -11.73 13.16
C TYR A 88 -26.18 -10.32 12.60
N LYS A 89 -26.97 -9.54 13.35
CA LYS A 89 -27.30 -8.16 12.96
C LYS A 89 -26.05 -7.26 12.89
N ALA A 90 -25.18 -7.36 13.90
CA ALA A 90 -23.93 -6.58 13.93
C ALA A 90 -23.01 -6.99 12.77
N PHE A 91 -22.89 -8.29 12.50
CA PHE A 91 -22.08 -8.81 11.41
C PHE A 91 -22.58 -8.34 10.04
N LYS A 92 -23.91 -8.48 9.80
CA LYS A 92 -24.52 -8.04 8.54
C LYS A 92 -24.41 -6.53 8.35
N LYS A 93 -24.51 -5.75 9.43
CA LYS A 93 -24.31 -4.29 9.40
C LYS A 93 -22.88 -3.92 9.03
N GLU A 94 -21.87 -4.62 9.57
CA GLU A 94 -20.44 -4.31 9.35
C GLU A 94 -19.95 -4.79 7.98
N TYR A 95 -20.34 -6.02 7.56
CA TYR A 95 -19.80 -6.67 6.38
C TYR A 95 -20.76 -6.72 5.17
N GLY A 96 -22.01 -6.28 5.33
CA GLY A 96 -23.04 -6.33 4.28
C GLY A 96 -23.55 -7.73 3.93
N LEU A 97 -22.94 -8.79 4.49
CA LEU A 97 -23.25 -10.19 4.25
C LEU A 97 -23.59 -10.89 5.57
N SER A 98 -24.36 -11.98 5.52
CA SER A 98 -24.49 -12.86 6.68
C SER A 98 -23.17 -13.61 6.95
N PRO A 99 -22.94 -14.12 8.19
CA PRO A 99 -21.73 -14.88 8.50
C PRO A 99 -21.52 -16.08 7.55
N LYS A 100 -22.58 -16.81 7.20
CA LYS A 100 -22.51 -17.93 6.25
C LYS A 100 -22.15 -17.49 4.83
N GLU A 101 -22.78 -16.44 4.33
CA GLU A 101 -22.48 -15.87 3.01
C GLU A 101 -21.05 -15.32 2.96
N TYR A 102 -20.59 -14.72 4.04
CA TYR A 102 -19.23 -14.20 4.15
C TYR A 102 -18.21 -15.33 4.03
N MET A 103 -18.35 -16.41 4.82
CA MET A 103 -17.46 -17.57 4.76
C MET A 103 -17.49 -18.30 3.41
N HIS A 104 -18.62 -18.26 2.72
CA HIS A 104 -18.75 -18.90 1.40
C HIS A 104 -18.11 -18.05 0.28
N LYS A 105 -18.23 -16.73 0.37
CA LYS A 105 -17.77 -15.79 -0.66
C LYS A 105 -16.36 -15.22 -0.42
N ARG A 106 -15.81 -15.38 0.79
CA ARG A 106 -14.56 -14.77 1.22
C ARG A 106 -13.64 -15.78 1.90
N VAL A 107 -12.34 -15.60 1.73
CA VAL A 107 -11.36 -16.34 2.53
C VAL A 107 -11.30 -15.72 3.91
N VAL A 108 -11.61 -16.50 4.94
CA VAL A 108 -11.50 -16.05 6.33
C VAL A 108 -10.09 -16.32 6.81
N ARG A 109 -9.37 -15.28 7.19
CA ARG A 109 -7.99 -15.35 7.68
C ARG A 109 -7.93 -15.11 9.18
N LYS A 110 -6.83 -15.56 9.79
CA LYS A 110 -6.54 -15.26 11.19
C LYS A 110 -6.44 -13.74 11.36
N PRO A 111 -7.20 -13.15 12.30
CA PRO A 111 -7.08 -11.73 12.60
C PRO A 111 -5.68 -11.39 13.10
N ILE A 112 -5.14 -10.28 12.64
CA ILE A 112 -3.87 -9.73 13.08
C ILE A 112 -4.12 -8.49 13.93
N SER A 113 -3.18 -8.18 14.83
CA SER A 113 -3.19 -6.91 15.57
C SER A 113 -2.93 -5.74 14.62
N ILE A 114 -3.63 -4.64 14.84
CA ILE A 114 -3.47 -3.41 14.07
C ILE A 114 -2.38 -2.58 14.74
N ASN A 115 -1.38 -2.14 13.97
CA ASN A 115 -0.28 -1.32 14.46
C ASN A 115 -0.36 0.09 13.87
N LEU A 116 -0.84 1.05 14.67
CA LEU A 116 -0.98 2.46 14.26
C LEU A 116 0.37 3.16 14.02
N ILE A 117 1.45 2.63 14.56
CA ILE A 117 2.79 3.23 14.44
C ILE A 117 3.42 2.86 13.10
N GLN A 118 3.14 1.66 12.60
CA GLN A 118 3.68 1.12 11.37
C GLN A 118 2.73 1.27 10.17
N GLU A 119 1.43 1.38 10.41
CA GLU A 119 0.40 1.47 9.37
C GLU A 119 -0.56 2.63 9.69
N GLU A 120 -0.80 3.52 8.73
CA GLU A 120 -1.88 4.53 8.82
C GLU A 120 -3.23 3.83 8.62
N HIS A 121 -3.71 3.12 9.65
CA HIS A 121 -5.01 2.46 9.59
C HIS A 121 -6.14 3.41 9.98
N ILE A 122 -6.96 3.74 8.99
CA ILE A 122 -8.20 4.49 9.18
C ILE A 122 -9.38 3.55 9.08
N MET A 123 -10.07 3.28 10.19
CA MET A 123 -11.23 2.40 10.23
C MET A 123 -12.52 3.23 10.29
N ILE A 124 -13.21 3.38 9.17
CA ILE A 124 -14.43 4.18 9.05
C ILE A 124 -15.66 3.29 8.80
N SER A 125 -16.81 3.66 9.36
CA SER A 125 -18.08 3.00 9.10
C SER A 125 -18.74 3.54 7.84
N LYS A 126 -19.52 2.71 7.12
CA LYS A 126 -20.29 3.17 5.94
C LYS A 126 -21.23 4.33 6.23
N LYS A 127 -21.81 4.39 7.44
CA LYS A 127 -22.68 5.51 7.84
C LYS A 127 -21.93 6.85 7.86
N ASN A 128 -20.69 6.86 8.37
CA ASN A 128 -19.86 8.06 8.36
C ASN A 128 -19.52 8.49 6.94
N LEU A 129 -19.31 7.50 6.01
CA LEU A 129 -19.06 7.81 4.61
C LEU A 129 -20.25 8.49 3.93
N GLU A 130 -21.49 8.05 4.21
CA GLU A 130 -22.69 8.69 3.68
C GLU A 130 -22.80 10.15 4.15
N GLU A 131 -22.52 10.43 5.43
CA GLU A 131 -22.50 11.79 5.98
C GLU A 131 -21.41 12.66 5.34
N VAL A 132 -20.22 12.11 5.10
CA VAL A 132 -19.11 12.79 4.44
C VAL A 132 -19.44 13.10 2.97
N LEU A 133 -20.07 12.17 2.26
CA LEU A 133 -20.43 12.33 0.83
C LEU A 133 -21.44 13.43 0.58
N LEU A 134 -22.18 13.87 1.60
CA LEU A 134 -23.03 15.08 1.50
C LEU A 134 -22.22 16.34 1.18
N GLN A 135 -20.92 16.37 1.50
CA GLN A 135 -20.03 17.50 1.14
C GLN A 135 -19.85 17.65 -0.37
N TRP A 136 -20.13 16.60 -1.13
CA TRP A 136 -20.18 16.62 -2.59
C TRP A 136 -21.60 16.62 -3.15
N GLY A 137 -22.62 16.80 -2.29
CA GLY A 137 -24.04 16.77 -2.70
C GLY A 137 -24.54 15.36 -3.06
N ILE A 138 -23.81 14.31 -2.70
CA ILE A 138 -24.19 12.92 -3.00
C ILE A 138 -25.10 12.42 -1.86
N THR A 139 -26.35 12.17 -2.23
CA THR A 139 -27.36 11.59 -1.34
C THR A 139 -27.65 10.16 -1.74
N SER A 140 -27.83 9.26 -0.77
CA SER A 140 -28.11 7.84 -1.01
C SER A 140 -27.08 7.14 -1.91
N PRO A 141 -25.75 7.24 -1.62
CA PRO A 141 -24.71 6.65 -2.44
C PRO A 141 -24.73 5.11 -2.38
N THR A 142 -24.37 4.48 -3.49
CA THR A 142 -23.93 3.09 -3.49
C THR A 142 -22.45 3.05 -3.08
N ILE A 143 -22.11 2.40 -1.96
CA ILE A 143 -20.75 2.28 -1.45
C ILE A 143 -20.29 0.83 -1.56
N ALA A 144 -19.27 0.59 -2.38
CA ALA A 144 -18.68 -0.74 -2.58
C ALA A 144 -17.24 -0.78 -2.06
N ASP A 145 -16.88 -1.90 -1.45
CA ASP A 145 -15.54 -2.14 -0.92
C ASP A 145 -14.55 -2.43 -2.07
N ILE A 146 -13.33 -1.91 -1.95
CA ILE A 146 -12.20 -2.24 -2.82
C ILE A 146 -11.35 -3.31 -2.11
N TYR A 147 -10.86 -4.28 -2.86
CA TYR A 147 -10.01 -5.36 -2.38
C TYR A 147 -8.61 -5.24 -2.98
N ILE A 148 -7.61 -5.27 -2.11
CA ILE A 148 -6.20 -5.19 -2.48
C ILE A 148 -5.80 -6.49 -3.19
N ASN A 149 -5.20 -6.40 -4.38
CA ASN A 149 -4.88 -7.57 -5.20
C ASN A 149 -3.88 -8.51 -4.52
N ALA A 150 -2.85 -7.98 -3.89
CA ALA A 150 -1.77 -8.76 -3.27
C ALA A 150 -2.24 -9.56 -2.05
N THR A 151 -3.06 -8.97 -1.17
CA THR A 151 -3.47 -9.59 0.10
C THR A 151 -4.88 -10.16 0.06
N LYS A 152 -5.69 -9.76 -0.94
CA LYS A 152 -7.15 -10.03 -1.01
C LYS A 152 -7.94 -9.44 0.16
N ASP A 153 -7.30 -8.56 0.94
CA ASP A 153 -7.96 -7.85 2.01
C ASP A 153 -8.78 -6.67 1.46
N ARG A 154 -9.80 -6.29 2.21
CA ARG A 154 -10.56 -5.09 1.92
C ARG A 154 -9.70 -3.86 2.20
N SER A 155 -9.67 -2.89 1.27
CA SER A 155 -9.12 -1.58 1.56
C SER A 155 -9.88 -0.92 2.72
N GLU A 156 -9.16 -0.32 3.65
CA GLU A 156 -9.76 0.34 4.82
C GLU A 156 -9.89 1.86 4.65
N ASN A 157 -9.27 2.40 3.60
CA ASN A 157 -9.22 3.83 3.33
C ASN A 157 -9.74 4.24 1.94
N THR A 158 -10.24 3.27 1.14
CA THR A 158 -10.69 3.55 -0.23
C THR A 158 -11.94 2.77 -0.57
N TRP A 159 -12.93 3.43 -1.20
CA TRP A 159 -14.21 2.86 -1.60
C TRP A 159 -14.61 3.31 -2.99
N PHE A 160 -15.29 2.44 -3.73
CA PHE A 160 -16.05 2.86 -4.90
C PHE A 160 -17.35 3.52 -4.45
N ILE A 161 -17.64 4.69 -5.03
CA ILE A 161 -18.87 5.44 -4.80
C ILE A 161 -19.63 5.48 -6.12
N ASN A 162 -20.86 4.99 -6.08
CA ASN A 162 -21.64 4.72 -7.28
C ASN A 162 -20.84 3.82 -8.23
N GLU A 163 -20.84 4.06 -9.52
CA GLU A 163 -20.09 3.24 -10.49
C GLU A 163 -18.81 3.94 -10.99
N ASP A 164 -18.73 5.25 -10.84
CA ASP A 164 -17.83 6.16 -11.54
C ASP A 164 -16.90 6.97 -10.66
N MET A 165 -16.96 6.80 -9.33
CA MET A 165 -16.17 7.58 -8.39
C MET A 165 -15.41 6.71 -7.38
N VAL A 166 -14.33 7.28 -6.85
CA VAL A 166 -13.51 6.68 -5.77
C VAL A 166 -13.36 7.69 -4.64
N LEU A 167 -13.81 7.31 -3.44
CA LEU A 167 -13.54 8.07 -2.22
C LEU A 167 -12.30 7.50 -1.54
N LYS A 168 -11.33 8.35 -1.25
CA LYS A 168 -10.13 7.99 -0.51
C LYS A 168 -9.98 8.87 0.72
N ILE A 169 -9.42 8.28 1.79
CA ILE A 169 -9.21 8.93 3.07
C ILE A 169 -7.74 8.83 3.43
N GLY A 170 -7.16 9.93 3.85
CA GLY A 170 -5.80 10.02 4.35
C GLY A 170 -5.74 10.74 5.70
N ALA A 171 -4.78 10.38 6.54
CA ALA A 171 -4.43 11.11 7.75
C ALA A 171 -3.27 12.09 7.51
N ASN A 172 -2.59 11.97 6.37
CA ASN A 172 -1.45 12.81 6.01
C ASN A 172 -1.83 13.83 4.94
N ILE A 173 -2.04 15.09 5.34
CA ILE A 173 -2.39 16.19 4.43
C ILE A 173 -1.38 16.36 3.29
N LYS A 174 -0.09 16.13 3.55
CA LYS A 174 0.95 16.27 2.51
C LYS A 174 0.77 15.21 1.42
N GLY A 175 0.50 13.95 1.80
CA GLY A 175 0.22 12.87 0.86
C GLY A 175 -1.02 13.16 0.01
N VAL A 176 -2.12 13.56 0.64
CA VAL A 176 -3.37 13.93 -0.06
C VAL A 176 -3.15 15.11 -1.01
N THR A 177 -2.50 16.17 -0.55
CA THR A 177 -2.23 17.36 -1.37
C THR A 177 -1.30 17.02 -2.55
N ASN A 178 -0.26 16.23 -2.32
CA ASN A 178 0.66 15.80 -3.37
C ASN A 178 -0.08 14.96 -4.42
N HIS A 179 -0.90 13.98 -4.00
CA HIS A 179 -1.73 13.19 -4.90
C HIS A 179 -2.63 14.07 -5.79
N ILE A 180 -3.32 15.03 -5.19
CA ILE A 180 -4.20 15.97 -5.91
C ILE A 180 -3.42 16.81 -6.92
N LEU A 181 -2.28 17.39 -6.52
CA LEU A 181 -1.46 18.23 -7.40
C LEU A 181 -0.89 17.42 -8.57
N ILE A 182 -0.38 16.22 -8.30
CA ILE A 182 0.13 15.31 -9.34
C ILE A 182 -0.99 14.96 -10.32
N SER A 183 -2.15 14.53 -9.82
CA SER A 183 -3.29 14.15 -10.67
C SER A 183 -3.73 15.29 -11.59
N LYS A 184 -3.82 16.51 -11.07
CA LYS A 184 -4.15 17.71 -11.86
C LYS A 184 -3.10 18.02 -12.93
N LEU A 185 -1.81 17.91 -12.58
CA LEU A 185 -0.72 18.17 -13.53
C LEU A 185 -0.69 17.11 -14.63
N MET A 186 -0.87 15.83 -14.28
CA MET A 186 -0.96 14.75 -15.26
C MET A 186 -2.08 15.01 -16.27
N ALA A 187 -3.27 15.35 -15.79
CA ALA A 187 -4.41 15.68 -16.67
C ALA A 187 -4.08 16.87 -17.58
N LYS A 188 -3.41 17.92 -17.07
CA LYS A 188 -2.97 19.07 -17.86
C LYS A 188 -1.98 18.68 -18.96
N ASN A 189 -1.14 17.69 -18.72
CA ASN A 189 -0.13 17.19 -19.67
C ASN A 189 -0.63 16.04 -20.55
N GLY A 190 -1.94 15.79 -20.58
CA GLY A 190 -2.55 14.75 -21.43
C GLY A 190 -2.32 13.31 -20.92
N LEU A 191 -1.84 13.16 -19.68
CA LEU A 191 -1.79 11.87 -18.99
C LEU A 191 -3.03 11.75 -18.10
N CYS A 192 -3.79 10.68 -18.27
CA CYS A 192 -4.96 10.47 -17.44
C CYS A 192 -4.56 10.19 -15.99
N ALA A 193 -5.29 10.78 -15.07
CA ALA A 193 -5.17 10.53 -13.63
C ALA A 193 -6.54 10.68 -12.96
N ALA A 194 -6.69 10.07 -11.79
CA ALA A 194 -7.88 10.20 -10.97
C ALA A 194 -7.95 11.63 -10.39
N THR A 195 -8.53 12.57 -11.14
CA THR A 195 -8.63 13.97 -10.73
C THR A 195 -9.69 14.17 -9.65
N PRO A 196 -9.47 15.08 -8.67
CA PRO A 196 -10.43 15.34 -7.62
C PRO A 196 -11.73 15.95 -8.17
N ILE A 197 -12.85 15.50 -7.63
CA ILE A 197 -14.17 16.11 -7.77
C ILE A 197 -14.30 17.15 -6.66
N LEU A 198 -14.65 18.38 -7.02
CA LEU A 198 -14.74 19.47 -6.04
C LEU A 198 -15.92 19.25 -5.09
N THR A 199 -15.76 19.61 -3.83
CA THR A 199 -16.84 19.70 -2.86
C THR A 199 -17.84 20.81 -3.27
N LEU A 200 -19.02 20.86 -2.64
CA LEU A 200 -20.00 21.95 -2.82
C LEU A 200 -19.40 23.35 -2.51
N GLU A 201 -18.37 23.41 -1.67
CA GLU A 201 -17.63 24.63 -1.38
C GLU A 201 -16.50 24.94 -2.38
N GLY A 202 -16.33 24.12 -3.42
CA GLY A 202 -15.28 24.28 -4.44
C GLY A 202 -13.89 23.87 -3.97
N LYS A 203 -13.76 23.03 -2.94
CA LYS A 203 -12.49 22.50 -2.43
C LYS A 203 -12.16 21.14 -3.03
N ASP A 204 -10.88 20.83 -3.17
CA ASP A 204 -10.40 19.54 -3.69
C ASP A 204 -10.59 18.37 -2.72
N TYR A 205 -10.73 18.64 -1.45
CA TYR A 205 -10.92 17.66 -0.39
C TYR A 205 -11.77 18.25 0.76
N TYR A 206 -12.32 17.38 1.57
CA TYR A 206 -13.02 17.72 2.81
C TYR A 206 -12.19 17.26 4.01
N THR A 207 -12.31 17.98 5.12
CA THR A 207 -11.60 17.67 6.39
C THR A 207 -12.60 17.43 7.51
N ASP A 208 -12.40 16.34 8.26
CA ASP A 208 -13.10 16.09 9.52
C ASP A 208 -12.07 15.69 10.58
N GLY A 209 -11.80 16.60 11.52
CA GLY A 209 -10.69 16.46 12.46
C GLY A 209 -9.35 16.39 11.74
N ASP A 210 -8.59 15.31 11.96
CA ASP A 210 -7.29 15.07 11.32
C ASP A 210 -7.41 14.18 10.07
N LEU A 211 -8.64 13.90 9.60
CA LEU A 211 -8.90 13.09 8.43
C LEU A 211 -9.19 13.96 7.22
N TYR A 212 -8.64 13.58 6.10
CA TYR A 212 -8.78 14.23 4.80
C TYR A 212 -9.47 13.28 3.84
N TYR A 213 -10.59 13.72 3.29
CA TYR A 213 -11.40 12.95 2.37
C TYR A 213 -11.33 13.60 1.00
N PHE A 214 -10.99 12.86 -0.02
CA PHE A 214 -11.10 13.34 -1.38
C PHE A 214 -11.81 12.33 -2.27
N LEU A 215 -12.69 12.86 -3.11
CA LEU A 215 -13.43 12.12 -4.10
C LEU A 215 -12.80 12.37 -5.46
N SER A 216 -12.60 11.34 -6.24
CA SER A 216 -12.05 11.44 -7.58
C SER A 216 -12.87 10.62 -8.58
N ASN A 217 -12.69 10.92 -9.87
CA ASN A 217 -13.22 10.08 -10.92
C ASN A 217 -12.54 8.70 -10.87
N LYS A 218 -13.32 7.65 -11.08
CA LYS A 218 -12.81 6.31 -11.30
C LYS A 218 -12.23 6.24 -12.71
N LEU A 219 -11.00 5.76 -12.82
CA LEU A 219 -10.40 5.50 -14.13
C LEU A 219 -10.95 4.20 -14.71
N GLU A 220 -11.43 4.25 -15.94
CA GLU A 220 -11.91 3.07 -16.66
C GLU A 220 -10.75 2.28 -17.26
N GLY A 221 -10.08 1.50 -16.42
CA GLY A 221 -8.96 0.67 -16.81
C GLY A 221 -8.79 -0.51 -15.88
N LYS A 222 -7.92 -1.43 -16.28
CA LYS A 222 -7.51 -2.58 -15.47
C LYS A 222 -5.99 -2.60 -15.37
N ALA A 223 -5.50 -2.99 -14.20
CA ALA A 223 -4.11 -3.33 -14.01
C ALA A 223 -3.75 -4.59 -14.82
N ILE A 224 -2.55 -4.63 -15.36
CA ILE A 224 -2.01 -5.85 -15.98
C ILE A 224 -1.46 -6.71 -14.84
N LYS A 225 -1.92 -7.95 -14.73
CA LYS A 225 -1.39 -8.87 -13.73
C LYS A 225 0.08 -9.19 -14.02
N SER A 226 0.89 -9.34 -13.00
CA SER A 226 2.31 -9.68 -13.16
C SER A 226 2.54 -10.94 -14.00
N THR A 227 1.65 -11.94 -13.90
CA THR A 227 1.70 -13.16 -14.72
C THR A 227 1.45 -12.91 -16.22
N GLU A 228 0.72 -11.86 -16.57
CA GLU A 228 0.45 -11.49 -17.96
C GLU A 228 1.67 -10.90 -18.67
N PHE A 229 2.69 -10.45 -17.90
CA PHE A 229 3.98 -10.05 -18.46
C PHE A 229 4.81 -11.22 -19.02
N TYR A 230 4.41 -12.47 -18.80
CA TYR A 230 5.11 -13.67 -19.31
C TYR A 230 4.46 -14.27 -20.57
N ASN A 231 3.54 -13.54 -21.22
CA ASN A 231 2.90 -13.93 -22.51
C ASN A 231 3.87 -13.83 -23.71
N ASP A 232 3.38 -14.04 -24.91
CA ASP A 232 4.22 -14.03 -26.12
C ASP A 232 4.72 -12.63 -26.49
N ASN A 233 3.98 -11.56 -26.12
CA ASN A 233 4.33 -10.16 -26.40
C ASN A 233 5.04 -9.47 -25.21
N TYR A 234 5.63 -10.23 -24.32
CA TYR A 234 6.17 -9.74 -23.06
C TYR A 234 7.22 -8.62 -23.23
N LYS A 235 8.08 -8.67 -24.24
CA LYS A 235 9.11 -7.64 -24.46
C LYS A 235 8.50 -6.30 -24.85
N GLU A 236 7.54 -6.30 -25.76
CA GLU A 236 6.85 -5.09 -26.22
C GLU A 236 6.04 -4.48 -25.09
N GLN A 237 5.33 -5.30 -24.33
CA GLN A 237 4.55 -4.87 -23.18
C GLN A 237 5.44 -4.29 -22.08
N ALA A 238 6.56 -4.95 -21.79
CA ALA A 238 7.54 -4.49 -20.81
C ALA A 238 8.23 -3.19 -21.25
N PHE A 239 8.61 -3.08 -22.52
CA PHE A 239 9.18 -1.86 -23.10
C PHE A 239 8.20 -0.69 -22.96
N TYR A 240 6.92 -0.90 -23.37
CA TYR A 240 5.89 0.13 -23.22
C TYR A 240 5.68 0.53 -21.75
N HIS A 241 5.76 -0.41 -20.83
CA HIS A 241 5.68 -0.13 -19.38
C HIS A 241 6.81 0.81 -18.93
N GLY A 242 8.03 0.57 -19.39
CA GLY A 242 9.17 1.46 -19.16
C GLY A 242 8.98 2.86 -19.76
N GLU A 243 8.48 2.93 -21.01
CA GLU A 243 8.18 4.21 -21.68
C GLU A 243 7.20 5.08 -20.87
N ILE A 244 6.11 4.48 -20.35
CA ILE A 244 5.10 5.24 -19.61
C ILE A 244 5.62 5.73 -18.27
N ILE A 245 6.49 4.98 -17.58
CA ILE A 245 7.19 5.46 -16.38
C ILE A 245 8.10 6.63 -16.74
N GLY A 246 8.83 6.57 -17.85
CA GLY A 246 9.64 7.67 -18.34
C GLY A 246 8.83 8.91 -18.67
N LYS A 247 7.64 8.76 -19.26
CA LYS A 247 6.70 9.87 -19.55
C LYS A 247 6.16 10.47 -18.25
N LEU A 248 5.80 9.64 -17.27
CA LEU A 248 5.39 10.10 -15.94
C LEU A 248 6.50 10.96 -15.31
N HIS A 249 7.73 10.49 -15.34
CA HIS A 249 8.88 11.21 -14.75
C HIS A 249 9.15 12.58 -15.40
N LYS A 250 8.89 12.72 -16.71
CA LYS A 250 8.95 14.04 -17.37
C LYS A 250 7.93 15.01 -16.79
N VAL A 251 6.70 14.53 -16.52
CA VAL A 251 5.64 15.34 -15.93
C VAL A 251 5.96 15.65 -14.46
N LEU A 252 6.38 14.66 -13.67
CA LEU A 252 6.71 14.86 -12.25
C LEU A 252 7.85 15.86 -12.04
N LYS A 253 8.79 15.96 -12.98
CA LYS A 253 9.90 16.93 -12.94
C LYS A 253 9.40 18.38 -12.96
N GLU A 254 8.23 18.67 -13.55
CA GLU A 254 7.65 20.02 -13.54
C GLU A 254 7.20 20.44 -12.13
N LEU A 255 7.00 19.48 -11.22
CA LEU A 255 6.54 19.71 -9.85
C LEU A 255 7.66 19.82 -8.81
N ASP A 256 8.92 19.62 -9.18
CA ASP A 256 10.07 19.55 -8.24
C ASP A 256 10.12 20.69 -7.21
N ASN A 257 9.58 21.86 -7.55
CA ASN A 257 9.55 23.03 -6.66
C ASN A 257 8.20 23.27 -5.97
N HIS A 258 7.19 22.46 -6.25
CA HIS A 258 5.81 22.69 -5.79
C HIS A 258 5.31 21.64 -4.79
N LEU A 259 5.97 20.49 -4.70
CA LEU A 259 5.55 19.41 -3.81
C LEU A 259 6.37 19.39 -2.52
N LEU A 260 5.67 19.18 -1.40
CA LEU A 260 6.28 18.94 -0.10
C LEU A 260 6.63 17.46 0.08
N CYS A 261 7.46 16.92 -0.81
CA CYS A 261 7.91 15.55 -0.74
C CYS A 261 9.07 15.35 0.23
N LYS A 262 9.12 14.17 0.85
CA LYS A 262 10.30 13.71 1.60
C LYS A 262 11.46 13.59 0.60
N LYS A 263 12.63 14.09 0.97
CA LYS A 263 13.87 13.78 0.28
C LYS A 263 14.45 12.51 0.88
N ALA A 264 14.44 11.44 0.12
CA ALA A 264 15.01 10.17 0.52
C ALA A 264 16.44 10.01 -0.03
N ASN A 265 17.24 9.26 0.68
CA ASN A 265 18.56 8.82 0.23
C ASN A 265 18.61 7.29 0.32
N ILE A 266 18.38 6.63 -0.80
CA ILE A 266 18.30 5.16 -0.85
C ILE A 266 19.57 4.48 -0.30
N TYR A 267 20.75 5.06 -0.49
CA TYR A 267 22.00 4.53 0.05
C TYR A 267 22.04 4.61 1.59
N GLU A 268 21.62 5.74 2.14
CA GLU A 268 21.56 5.94 3.59
C GLU A 268 20.51 5.03 4.22
N ASP A 269 19.29 5.00 3.68
CA ASP A 269 18.19 4.13 4.14
C ASP A 269 18.63 2.64 4.15
N VAL A 270 19.34 2.19 3.11
CA VAL A 270 19.80 0.81 3.00
C VAL A 270 20.95 0.52 3.98
N THR A 271 21.93 1.41 4.10
CA THR A 271 23.12 1.12 4.92
C THR A 271 22.88 1.28 6.41
N THR A 272 21.96 2.18 6.82
CA THR A 272 21.70 2.48 8.23
C THR A 272 20.53 1.67 8.81
N TRP A 273 19.58 1.24 7.97
CA TRP A 273 18.38 0.55 8.39
C TRP A 273 18.17 -0.80 7.70
N ALA A 274 18.10 -0.85 6.36
CA ALA A 274 17.66 -2.05 5.67
C ALA A 274 18.66 -3.21 5.79
N ILE A 275 19.96 -2.98 5.62
CA ILE A 275 21.01 -4.03 5.81
C ILE A 275 21.02 -4.58 7.23
N PRO A 276 21.09 -3.76 8.32
CA PRO A 276 21.02 -4.27 9.68
C PRO A 276 19.77 -5.11 9.93
N LYS A 277 18.60 -4.61 9.50
CA LYS A 277 17.32 -5.29 9.71
C LYS A 277 17.19 -6.58 8.91
N THR A 278 17.64 -6.58 7.66
CA THR A 278 17.65 -7.79 6.82
C THR A 278 18.57 -8.87 7.42
N ASN A 279 19.72 -8.50 8.00
CA ASN A 279 20.65 -9.44 8.63
C ASN A 279 20.07 -10.18 9.86
N GLU A 280 18.95 -9.71 10.43
CA GLU A 280 18.27 -10.45 11.50
C GLU A 280 17.62 -11.75 10.98
N VAL A 281 17.27 -11.80 9.69
CA VAL A 281 16.49 -12.90 9.07
C VAL A 281 17.13 -13.51 7.82
N PHE A 282 18.12 -12.85 7.25
CA PHE A 282 18.83 -13.28 6.05
C PHE A 282 20.33 -12.96 6.17
N ASP A 283 21.17 -13.98 6.17
CA ASP A 283 22.62 -13.82 6.30
C ASP A 283 23.23 -13.22 5.02
N LEU A 284 23.48 -11.91 5.06
CA LEU A 284 24.16 -11.18 3.98
C LEU A 284 25.68 -11.37 4.10
N SER A 285 26.33 -11.89 3.06
CA SER A 285 27.78 -12.06 3.08
C SER A 285 28.48 -10.70 3.25
N PRO A 286 29.59 -10.66 4.03
CA PRO A 286 30.41 -9.45 4.17
C PRO A 286 30.91 -8.92 2.83
N THR A 287 31.19 -9.80 1.87
CA THR A 287 31.61 -9.44 0.51
C THR A 287 30.51 -8.64 -0.22
N PHE A 288 29.25 -9.11 -0.15
CA PHE A 288 28.11 -8.39 -0.75
C PHE A 288 27.93 -7.01 -0.11
N ILE A 289 27.94 -6.94 1.23
CA ILE A 289 27.76 -5.67 1.97
C ILE A 289 28.88 -4.67 1.59
N ASN A 290 30.13 -5.14 1.53
CA ASN A 290 31.26 -4.29 1.16
C ASN A 290 31.21 -3.82 -0.29
N ASP A 291 30.85 -4.71 -1.24
CA ASP A 291 30.66 -4.36 -2.65
C ASP A 291 29.55 -3.30 -2.79
N TYR A 292 28.41 -3.51 -2.15
CA TYR A 292 27.30 -2.55 -2.13
C TYR A 292 27.75 -1.18 -1.60
N LYS A 293 28.35 -1.14 -0.41
CA LYS A 293 28.79 0.11 0.23
C LYS A 293 29.81 0.85 -0.60
N ASN A 294 30.77 0.14 -1.15
CA ASN A 294 31.87 0.75 -1.92
C ASN A 294 31.42 1.27 -3.29
N THR A 295 30.57 0.51 -3.98
CA THR A 295 30.12 0.86 -5.34
C THR A 295 28.97 1.86 -5.29
N MET A 296 27.89 1.52 -4.60
CA MET A 296 26.73 2.40 -4.51
C MET A 296 27.07 3.72 -3.78
N GLY A 297 27.94 3.68 -2.76
CA GLY A 297 28.38 4.87 -2.04
C GLY A 297 29.18 5.88 -2.88
N LYS A 298 29.77 5.43 -4.00
CA LYS A 298 30.39 6.31 -5.00
C LYS A 298 29.35 6.82 -6.00
N LEU A 299 28.54 5.92 -6.54
CA LEU A 299 27.56 6.22 -7.59
C LEU A 299 26.45 7.15 -7.11
N ILE A 300 25.96 7.00 -5.88
CA ILE A 300 24.84 7.80 -5.34
C ILE A 300 25.08 9.32 -5.45
N LYS A 301 26.33 9.75 -5.46
CA LYS A 301 26.70 11.16 -5.51
C LYS A 301 26.46 11.82 -6.87
N SER A 302 26.43 11.01 -7.94
CA SER A 302 26.23 11.46 -9.33
C SER A 302 24.85 11.08 -9.88
N LEU A 303 24.07 10.24 -9.16
CA LEU A 303 22.77 9.83 -9.64
C LEU A 303 21.76 10.98 -9.64
N PRO A 304 21.04 11.20 -10.75
CA PRO A 304 19.96 12.18 -10.80
C PRO A 304 18.83 11.81 -9.84
N THR A 305 18.39 12.80 -9.07
CA THR A 305 17.22 12.70 -8.21
C THR A 305 16.11 13.60 -8.72
N GLN A 306 14.87 13.16 -8.56
CA GLN A 306 13.66 13.92 -8.85
C GLN A 306 12.49 13.37 -8.05
N ILE A 307 11.33 13.98 -8.17
CA ILE A 307 10.08 13.40 -7.69
C ILE A 307 9.80 12.10 -8.48
N ILE A 308 9.56 11.02 -7.76
CA ILE A 308 9.22 9.70 -8.30
C ILE A 308 7.89 9.22 -7.71
N HIS A 309 7.23 8.29 -8.39
CA HIS A 309 6.00 7.66 -7.88
C HIS A 309 6.24 6.87 -6.60
N ARG A 310 7.39 6.19 -6.54
CA ARG A 310 7.83 5.33 -5.43
C ARG A 310 7.18 3.94 -5.40
N ASP A 311 5.98 3.80 -5.95
CA ASP A 311 5.24 2.52 -6.04
C ASP A 311 4.59 2.32 -7.42
N PRO A 312 5.35 2.35 -8.54
CA PRO A 312 4.80 2.12 -9.88
C PRO A 312 4.68 0.62 -10.19
N ASN A 313 4.14 -0.15 -9.23
CA ASN A 313 3.85 -1.56 -9.49
C ASN A 313 2.75 -1.69 -10.57
N PRO A 314 2.61 -2.87 -11.21
CA PRO A 314 1.61 -3.06 -12.25
C PRO A 314 0.17 -2.76 -11.81
N ASP A 315 -0.18 -2.94 -10.51
CA ASP A 315 -1.51 -2.67 -9.98
C ASP A 315 -1.85 -1.17 -9.93
N ASN A 316 -0.84 -0.30 -9.90
CA ASN A 316 -1.00 1.15 -9.87
C ASN A 316 -0.97 1.80 -11.27
N ILE A 317 -0.90 1.00 -12.34
CA ILE A 317 -0.90 1.46 -13.72
C ILE A 317 -2.06 0.81 -14.46
N LEU A 318 -3.02 1.62 -14.90
CA LEU A 318 -4.26 1.15 -15.50
C LEU A 318 -4.24 1.24 -17.02
N PHE A 319 -4.74 0.19 -17.67
CA PHE A 319 -4.82 0.04 -19.12
C PHE A 319 -6.24 -0.27 -19.57
N HIS A 320 -6.59 0.24 -20.76
CA HIS A 320 -7.78 -0.15 -21.51
C HIS A 320 -7.37 -0.45 -22.94
N ASN A 321 -7.68 -1.66 -23.43
CA ASN A 321 -7.28 -2.11 -24.77
C ASN A 321 -5.78 -1.92 -25.04
N ASN A 322 -4.92 -2.33 -24.10
CA ASN A 322 -3.46 -2.20 -24.12
C ASN A 322 -2.92 -0.75 -24.21
N LYS A 323 -3.75 0.24 -23.98
CA LYS A 323 -3.33 1.65 -23.91
C LYS A 323 -3.38 2.12 -22.46
N LEU A 324 -2.40 2.94 -22.09
CA LEU A 324 -2.38 3.59 -20.78
C LEU A 324 -3.66 4.41 -20.58
N VAL A 325 -4.38 4.13 -19.50
CA VAL A 325 -5.47 4.95 -18.98
C VAL A 325 -4.94 5.94 -17.95
N GLY A 326 -4.08 5.50 -17.04
CA GLY A 326 -3.49 6.40 -16.04
C GLY A 326 -2.78 5.68 -14.92
N PHE A 327 -2.25 6.48 -14.01
CA PHE A 327 -1.61 6.05 -12.78
C PHE A 327 -2.50 6.38 -11.59
N ILE A 328 -2.42 5.56 -10.54
CA ILE A 328 -3.10 5.76 -9.27
C ILE A 328 -2.11 5.66 -8.13
N ASP A 329 -2.49 6.13 -6.95
CA ASP A 329 -1.76 5.94 -5.69
C ASP A 329 -0.42 6.69 -5.57
N PHE A 330 -0.48 8.03 -5.60
CA PHE A 330 0.68 8.92 -5.44
C PHE A 330 0.99 9.32 -4.00
N GLU A 331 0.43 8.64 -2.98
CA GLU A 331 0.52 9.09 -1.58
C GLU A 331 1.92 8.98 -1.00
N ILE A 332 2.72 8.01 -1.46
CA ILE A 332 4.10 7.79 -0.99
C ILE A 332 5.17 8.39 -1.90
N THR A 333 4.75 9.25 -2.82
CA THR A 333 5.65 9.99 -3.72
C THR A 333 6.74 10.72 -2.93
N GLU A 334 7.98 10.59 -3.38
CA GLU A 334 9.15 11.18 -2.72
C GLU A 334 10.19 11.68 -3.74
N VAL A 335 11.15 12.48 -3.30
CA VAL A 335 12.33 12.80 -4.09
C VAL A 335 13.39 11.73 -3.86
N ASN A 336 13.75 11.00 -4.90
CA ASN A 336 14.74 9.91 -4.84
C ASN A 336 15.45 9.74 -6.19
N VAL A 337 16.42 8.82 -6.29
CA VAL A 337 17.04 8.47 -7.58
C VAL A 337 15.98 8.02 -8.58
N ARG A 338 15.95 8.64 -9.75
CA ARG A 338 14.85 8.42 -10.72
C ARG A 338 14.79 6.99 -11.27
N ILE A 339 15.92 6.29 -11.31
CA ILE A 339 15.96 4.88 -11.74
C ILE A 339 15.31 3.91 -10.75
N PHE A 340 14.90 4.40 -9.56
CA PHE A 340 14.17 3.59 -8.60
C PHE A 340 12.88 3.03 -9.20
N ASP A 341 12.06 3.86 -9.82
CA ASP A 341 10.74 3.47 -10.32
C ASP A 341 10.77 2.38 -11.40
N PRO A 342 11.57 2.45 -12.48
CA PRO A 342 11.64 1.35 -13.44
C PRO A 342 12.24 0.07 -12.85
N CYS A 343 13.20 0.17 -11.93
CA CYS A 343 13.72 -0.98 -11.20
C CYS A 343 12.65 -1.60 -10.28
N TYR A 344 11.87 -0.78 -9.60
CA TYR A 344 10.80 -1.23 -8.73
C TYR A 344 9.69 -1.94 -9.52
N ALA A 345 9.23 -1.36 -10.64
CA ALA A 345 8.23 -1.99 -11.49
C ALA A 345 8.66 -3.39 -11.95
N ALA A 346 9.92 -3.54 -12.37
CA ALA A 346 10.46 -4.83 -12.77
C ALA A 346 10.54 -5.84 -11.61
N THR A 347 10.97 -5.39 -10.42
CA THR A 347 11.08 -6.27 -9.25
C THR A 347 9.72 -6.63 -8.67
N ALA A 348 8.71 -5.77 -8.78
CA ALA A 348 7.33 -6.07 -8.39
C ALA A 348 6.76 -7.22 -9.24
N ILE A 349 6.95 -7.18 -10.57
CA ILE A 349 6.55 -8.28 -11.47
C ILE A 349 7.21 -9.61 -11.06
N LEU A 350 8.50 -9.58 -10.68
CA LEU A 350 9.18 -10.78 -10.22
C LEU A 350 8.62 -11.27 -8.87
N SER A 351 8.41 -10.36 -7.93
CA SER A 351 7.92 -10.70 -6.58
C SER A 351 6.56 -11.40 -6.63
N ASP A 352 5.63 -10.88 -7.42
CA ASP A 352 4.29 -11.45 -7.54
C ASP A 352 4.27 -12.81 -8.21
N SER A 353 5.21 -13.05 -9.13
CA SER A 353 5.28 -14.28 -9.92
C SER A 353 6.32 -15.31 -9.45
N PHE A 354 7.18 -14.96 -8.50
CA PHE A 354 8.40 -15.70 -8.15
C PHE A 354 8.17 -17.17 -7.79
N HIS A 355 7.03 -17.47 -7.15
CA HIS A 355 6.67 -18.85 -6.77
C HIS A 355 5.99 -19.63 -7.92
N GLU A 356 5.44 -18.93 -8.89
CA GLU A 356 4.70 -19.52 -10.01
C GLU A 356 5.60 -19.82 -11.21
N ILE A 357 6.77 -19.15 -11.31
CA ILE A 357 7.69 -19.29 -12.42
C ILE A 357 8.85 -20.27 -12.10
N ASP A 358 9.16 -21.10 -13.07
CA ASP A 358 10.34 -21.97 -13.06
C ASP A 358 11.63 -21.24 -13.50
N THR A 359 12.71 -21.98 -13.72
CA THR A 359 13.98 -21.44 -14.21
C THR A 359 13.83 -20.73 -15.56
N THR A 360 12.96 -21.22 -16.45
CA THR A 360 12.69 -20.60 -17.76
C THR A 360 11.95 -19.28 -17.59
N GLY A 361 10.95 -19.24 -16.71
CA GLY A 361 10.24 -18.02 -16.34
C GLY A 361 11.17 -16.95 -15.74
N ARG A 362 12.12 -17.35 -14.89
CA ARG A 362 13.12 -16.42 -14.33
C ARG A 362 14.06 -15.85 -15.38
N LYS A 363 14.46 -16.65 -16.40
CA LYS A 363 15.20 -16.13 -17.56
C LYS A 363 14.34 -15.14 -18.36
N ARG A 364 13.05 -15.46 -18.57
CA ARG A 364 12.12 -14.54 -19.24
C ARG A 364 11.96 -13.24 -18.48
N TRP A 365 11.95 -13.28 -17.12
CA TRP A 365 11.96 -12.07 -16.33
C TRP A 365 13.18 -11.17 -16.62
N SER A 366 14.35 -11.75 -16.84
CA SER A 366 15.52 -10.94 -17.23
C SER A 366 15.25 -10.14 -18.51
N ASP A 367 14.61 -10.74 -19.51
CA ASP A 367 14.22 -10.02 -20.74
C ASP A 367 13.15 -8.95 -20.46
N ILE A 368 12.16 -9.24 -19.57
CA ILE A 368 11.13 -8.28 -19.15
C ILE A 368 11.80 -7.07 -18.47
N TYR A 369 12.67 -7.33 -17.52
CA TYR A 369 13.43 -6.31 -16.84
C TYR A 369 14.25 -5.43 -17.79
N GLN A 370 15.06 -6.06 -18.69
CA GLN A 370 15.85 -5.35 -19.70
C GLN A 370 14.95 -4.49 -20.60
N SER A 371 13.78 -5.01 -20.99
CA SER A 371 12.82 -4.26 -21.82
C SER A 371 12.20 -3.07 -21.08
N ILE A 372 11.86 -3.19 -19.80
CA ILE A 372 11.39 -2.05 -18.99
C ILE A 372 12.46 -0.97 -18.91
N ILE A 373 13.72 -1.34 -18.63
CA ILE A 373 14.81 -0.35 -18.55
C ILE A 373 15.05 0.28 -19.93
N ALA A 374 15.02 -0.48 -21.02
CA ALA A 374 15.16 0.04 -22.38
C ALA A 374 14.03 1.02 -22.75
N GLY A 375 12.79 0.69 -22.39
CA GLY A 375 11.65 1.58 -22.59
C GLY A 375 11.78 2.88 -21.80
N TYR A 376 12.23 2.79 -20.55
CA TYR A 376 12.52 4.00 -19.75
C TYR A 376 13.68 4.82 -20.33
N ASP A 377 14.78 4.17 -20.72
CA ASP A 377 15.95 4.81 -21.33
C ASP A 377 15.60 5.52 -22.63
N SER A 378 14.70 4.97 -23.46
CA SER A 378 14.24 5.59 -24.71
C SER A 378 13.60 6.96 -24.50
N VAL A 379 13.01 7.20 -23.32
CA VAL A 379 12.33 8.44 -22.95
C VAL A 379 13.20 9.34 -22.08
N ALA A 380 13.85 8.78 -21.08
CA ALA A 380 14.52 9.54 -20.01
C ALA A 380 16.06 9.63 -20.17
N HIS A 381 16.64 8.89 -21.08
CA HIS A 381 18.09 8.83 -21.38
C HIS A 381 18.97 8.67 -20.15
N LEU A 382 19.27 7.42 -19.80
CA LEU A 382 20.09 7.07 -18.65
C LEU A 382 21.56 7.48 -18.86
N SER A 383 22.19 7.99 -17.82
CA SER A 383 23.63 8.20 -17.78
C SER A 383 24.38 6.88 -17.54
N GLU A 384 25.68 6.85 -17.82
CA GLU A 384 26.54 5.70 -17.55
C GLU A 384 26.54 5.29 -16.06
N ASP A 385 26.49 6.29 -15.16
CA ASP A 385 26.47 6.03 -13.73
C ASP A 385 25.11 5.45 -13.29
N GLU A 386 24.01 5.90 -13.91
CA GLU A 386 22.69 5.27 -13.67
C GLU A 386 22.69 3.82 -14.13
N ILE A 387 23.21 3.52 -15.32
CA ILE A 387 23.30 2.16 -15.85
C ILE A 387 24.10 1.27 -14.89
N LYS A 388 25.26 1.74 -14.41
CA LYS A 388 26.07 1.00 -13.42
C LYS A 388 25.39 0.84 -12.07
N ALA A 389 24.50 1.76 -11.70
CA ALA A 389 23.80 1.74 -10.42
C ALA A 389 22.56 0.82 -10.42
N ILE A 390 21.99 0.46 -11.57
CA ILE A 390 20.77 -0.34 -11.68
C ILE A 390 20.82 -1.61 -10.82
N PRO A 391 21.86 -2.47 -10.88
CA PRO A 391 21.92 -3.67 -10.04
C PRO A 391 21.83 -3.35 -8.54
N TYR A 392 22.48 -2.28 -8.11
CA TYR A 392 22.50 -1.85 -6.71
C TYR A 392 21.19 -1.22 -6.25
N VAL A 393 20.47 -0.54 -7.16
CA VAL A 393 19.12 -0.04 -6.89
C VAL A 393 18.14 -1.21 -6.73
N ILE A 394 18.25 -2.25 -7.56
CA ILE A 394 17.46 -3.48 -7.41
C ILE A 394 17.76 -4.17 -6.07
N PHE A 395 19.01 -4.30 -5.67
CA PHE A 395 19.37 -4.83 -4.35
C PHE A 395 18.82 -3.96 -3.22
N SER A 396 18.87 -2.63 -3.38
CA SER A 396 18.29 -1.69 -2.40
C SER A 396 16.80 -1.92 -2.21
N ILE A 397 16.05 -2.07 -3.29
CA ILE A 397 14.61 -2.35 -3.26
C ILE A 397 14.34 -3.64 -2.48
N GLN A 398 15.06 -4.73 -2.77
CA GLN A 398 14.87 -6.01 -2.08
C GLN A 398 15.21 -5.92 -0.59
N LEU A 399 16.31 -5.27 -0.24
CA LEU A 399 16.72 -5.06 1.16
C LEU A 399 15.68 -4.23 1.93
N ILE A 400 15.18 -3.15 1.33
CA ILE A 400 14.14 -2.30 1.92
C ILE A 400 12.86 -3.11 2.13
N PHE A 401 12.44 -3.93 1.15
CA PHE A 401 11.24 -4.77 1.27
C PHE A 401 11.36 -5.83 2.36
N ILE A 402 12.49 -6.54 2.43
CA ILE A 402 12.72 -7.54 3.49
C ILE A 402 12.66 -6.85 4.85
N ALA A 403 13.40 -5.73 5.01
CA ALA A 403 13.45 -4.99 6.27
C ALA A 403 12.07 -4.41 6.66
N TYR A 404 11.27 -3.96 5.69
CA TYR A 404 9.92 -3.44 5.93
C TYR A 404 8.95 -4.54 6.35
N CYS A 405 9.00 -5.69 5.68
CA CYS A 405 8.10 -6.81 5.96
C CYS A 405 8.45 -7.51 7.28
N GLU A 406 9.66 -7.33 7.77
CA GLU A 406 10.09 -7.97 9.01
C GLU A 406 9.40 -7.34 10.23
N GLY A 407 8.80 -8.19 11.06
CA GLY A 407 8.00 -7.77 12.20
C GLY A 407 6.54 -7.48 11.89
N ILE A 408 6.10 -7.65 10.63
CA ILE A 408 4.70 -7.53 10.22
C ILE A 408 4.16 -8.93 9.88
N ASP A 409 3.42 -9.55 10.78
CA ASP A 409 2.95 -10.94 10.64
C ASP A 409 2.24 -11.23 9.30
N LYS A 410 1.40 -10.31 8.83
CA LYS A 410 0.68 -10.45 7.55
C LYS A 410 1.59 -10.44 6.32
N LEU A 411 2.82 -9.90 6.43
CA LEU A 411 3.79 -9.79 5.36
C LEU A 411 4.91 -10.83 5.44
N LYS A 412 4.83 -11.76 6.38
CA LYS A 412 5.87 -12.78 6.61
C LYS A 412 6.15 -13.63 5.36
N GLU A 413 5.11 -14.07 4.65
CA GLU A 413 5.28 -14.83 3.40
C GLU A 413 5.94 -14.00 2.31
N LEU A 414 5.58 -12.71 2.23
CA LEU A 414 6.19 -11.76 1.30
C LEU A 414 7.68 -11.51 1.66
N SER A 415 8.01 -11.39 2.94
CA SER A 415 9.41 -11.32 3.40
C SER A 415 10.22 -12.54 2.95
N ILE A 416 9.70 -13.76 3.16
CA ILE A 416 10.36 -15.00 2.74
C ILE A 416 10.54 -15.04 1.22
N THR A 417 9.56 -14.60 0.46
CA THR A 417 9.65 -14.53 -1.01
C THR A 417 10.77 -13.58 -1.44
N ASN A 418 10.82 -12.38 -0.85
CA ASN A 418 11.85 -11.39 -1.17
C ASN A 418 13.26 -11.82 -0.72
N GLN A 419 13.40 -12.60 0.37
CA GLN A 419 14.67 -13.22 0.75
C GLN A 419 15.17 -14.22 -0.31
N LYS A 420 14.28 -15.07 -0.83
CA LYS A 420 14.60 -16.02 -1.91
C LYS A 420 14.95 -15.28 -3.21
N MET A 421 14.20 -14.22 -3.52
CA MET A 421 14.50 -13.34 -4.65
C MET A 421 15.88 -12.69 -4.53
N LEU A 422 16.18 -12.08 -3.38
CA LEU A 422 17.47 -11.43 -3.14
C LEU A 422 18.62 -12.41 -3.34
N ARG A 423 18.51 -13.64 -2.78
CA ARG A 423 19.51 -14.68 -2.99
C ARG A 423 19.72 -14.98 -4.46
N TRP A 424 18.64 -15.24 -5.19
CA TRP A 424 18.71 -15.53 -6.62
C TRP A 424 19.30 -14.36 -7.42
N LEU A 425 18.95 -13.12 -7.11
CA LEU A 425 19.49 -11.92 -7.77
C LEU A 425 20.98 -11.73 -7.50
N ILE A 426 21.45 -12.03 -6.28
CA ILE A 426 22.89 -11.97 -5.93
C ILE A 426 23.66 -13.05 -6.71
N GLU A 427 23.14 -14.28 -6.76
CA GLU A 427 23.75 -15.41 -7.46
C GLU A 427 23.80 -15.24 -8.98
N ASN A 428 22.91 -14.39 -9.53
CA ASN A 428 22.79 -14.14 -10.98
C ASN A 428 22.96 -12.64 -11.30
N LYS A 429 23.90 -11.97 -10.61
CA LYS A 429 24.07 -10.50 -10.72
C LYS A 429 24.28 -10.03 -12.15
N GLU A 430 24.91 -10.83 -13.00
CA GLU A 430 25.20 -10.54 -14.41
C GLU A 430 23.96 -10.28 -15.26
N ILE A 431 22.81 -10.87 -14.90
CA ILE A 431 21.54 -10.62 -15.62
C ILE A 431 20.99 -9.20 -15.38
N LEU A 432 21.45 -8.54 -14.31
CA LEU A 432 21.04 -7.18 -13.95
C LEU A 432 21.84 -6.10 -14.69
N GLU A 433 22.90 -6.47 -15.40
CA GLU A 433 23.66 -5.53 -16.23
C GLU A 433 22.84 -5.13 -17.44
N TYR A 434 22.42 -3.86 -17.48
CA TYR A 434 21.71 -3.31 -18.64
C TYR A 434 22.70 -2.97 -19.76
N LYS A 435 22.41 -3.49 -20.95
CA LYS A 435 23.19 -3.23 -22.18
C LYS A 435 22.29 -2.52 -23.17
N ARG A 436 22.66 -1.28 -23.54
CA ARG A 436 21.99 -0.52 -24.61
C ARG A 436 22.05 -1.24 -25.94
#